data_e379b77277243d7729aae54590602d3f
#
_entry.id   e379b77277243d7729aae54590602d3f
#
_cell.length_a   1.000
_cell.length_b   1.000
_cell.length_c   1.000
_cell.angle_alpha   90.00
_cell.angle_beta   90.00
_cell.angle_gamma   90.00
#
_symmetry.space_group_name_H-M   'P 1'
#
loop_
_entity.id
_entity.type
_entity.pdbx_description
1 polymer ?
#
loop_
_entity_poly.entity_id
_entity_poly.type
_entity_poly.pdbx_seq_one_letter_code
_entity_poly.pdbx_strand_id
1 'polypeptide(L)'
;ISCEGPQGPQGFDGFDGADGADGADGVNILGKVIDIQGTFTLDNDYSIFYEFPQTIEVFETDVVLVYMLWDVTEDSNGESVDIWRLMPQTRILDQGLLQYNYDYTFFDVSIFLESDFDLSTLQPGDTDDQVFRIAILPAESTTGKLDTSNINSVMSHLGITEDEVQKVTLQ
;
A
#
# COMPACT_ATOMS: atom_id res chain seq x y z
N ILE A 1 37.79 -64.44 -52.61
CA ILE A 1 38.40 -63.68 -51.50
C ILE A 1 37.79 -62.31 -51.61
N SER A 2 36.84 -62.01 -50.71
CA SER A 2 36.22 -60.70 -50.60
C SER A 2 37.05 -59.85 -49.59
N CYS A 3 37.60 -58.72 -50.03
CA CYS A 3 38.21 -57.75 -49.11
C CYS A 3 37.13 -56.77 -48.68
N GLU A 4 36.73 -56.87 -47.43
CA GLU A 4 35.98 -55.81 -46.77
C GLU A 4 36.90 -54.64 -46.47
N GLY A 5 36.56 -53.45 -46.96
CA GLY A 5 37.30 -52.22 -46.67
C GLY A 5 37.04 -51.76 -45.21
N PRO A 6 37.93 -50.96 -44.61
CA PRO A 6 37.79 -50.50 -43.28
C PRO A 6 36.57 -49.57 -43.14
N GLN A 7 35.86 -49.69 -42.01
CA GLN A 7 34.69 -48.87 -41.65
C GLN A 7 35.09 -47.36 -41.65
N GLY A 8 34.27 -46.51 -42.22
CA GLY A 8 34.47 -45.05 -42.24
C GLY A 8 34.48 -44.46 -40.84
N PRO A 9 35.12 -43.32 -40.67
CA PRO A 9 35.12 -42.60 -39.37
C PRO A 9 33.74 -42.21 -38.90
N GLN A 10 33.55 -42.21 -37.59
CA GLN A 10 32.31 -41.79 -36.93
C GLN A 10 32.00 -40.30 -37.27
N GLY A 11 30.77 -39.97 -37.50
CA GLY A 11 30.33 -38.58 -37.74
C GLY A 11 30.59 -37.68 -36.51
N PHE A 12 30.77 -36.41 -36.75
CA PHE A 12 30.96 -35.43 -35.70
C PHE A 12 29.69 -35.31 -34.83
N ASP A 13 29.88 -35.08 -33.52
CA ASP A 13 28.77 -34.77 -32.60
C ASP A 13 28.07 -33.47 -33.05
N GLY A 14 26.74 -33.41 -32.87
CA GLY A 14 26.00 -32.20 -33.16
C GLY A 14 26.39 -31.06 -32.24
N PHE A 15 26.26 -29.82 -32.71
CA PHE A 15 26.50 -28.62 -31.89
C PHE A 15 25.49 -28.59 -30.73
N ASP A 16 25.95 -28.18 -29.55
CA ASP A 16 25.10 -27.90 -28.41
C ASP A 16 24.07 -26.83 -28.81
N GLY A 17 22.84 -26.97 -28.33
CA GLY A 17 21.81 -25.95 -28.53
C GLY A 17 22.23 -24.60 -27.87
N ALA A 18 21.82 -23.48 -28.49
CA ALA A 18 22.05 -22.18 -27.89
C ALA A 18 21.37 -22.09 -26.52
N ASP A 19 22.03 -21.47 -25.55
CA ASP A 19 21.45 -21.17 -24.24
C ASP A 19 20.15 -20.38 -24.40
N GLY A 20 19.17 -20.67 -23.54
CA GLY A 20 17.92 -19.92 -23.51
C GLY A 20 18.19 -18.44 -23.22
N ALA A 21 17.41 -17.54 -23.81
CA ALA A 21 17.49 -16.12 -23.48
C ALA A 21 17.26 -15.90 -21.99
N ASP A 22 18.04 -15.01 -21.38
CA ASP A 22 17.80 -14.57 -20.01
C ASP A 22 16.37 -14.07 -19.86
N GLY A 23 15.73 -14.41 -18.74
CA GLY A 23 14.40 -13.89 -18.42
C GLY A 23 14.44 -12.36 -18.41
N ALA A 24 13.34 -11.71 -18.86
CA ALA A 24 13.22 -10.27 -18.74
C ALA A 24 13.43 -9.85 -17.28
N ASP A 25 14.18 -8.77 -17.07
CA ASP A 25 14.32 -8.16 -15.75
C ASP A 25 12.91 -7.92 -15.16
N GLY A 26 12.71 -8.31 -13.91
CA GLY A 26 11.43 -8.06 -13.21
C GLY A 26 11.16 -6.55 -13.23
N VAL A 27 9.96 -6.15 -13.66
CA VAL A 27 9.51 -4.77 -13.52
C VAL A 27 9.49 -4.48 -12.02
N ASN A 28 10.33 -3.56 -11.57
CA ASN A 28 10.39 -3.16 -10.16
C ASN A 28 9.16 -2.27 -9.89
N ILE A 29 8.01 -2.90 -9.68
CA ILE A 29 6.75 -2.21 -9.34
C ILE A 29 6.88 -1.80 -7.89
N LEU A 30 7.37 -0.59 -7.67
CA LEU A 30 7.54 -0.01 -6.35
C LEU A 30 6.16 0.39 -5.83
N GLY A 31 5.70 -0.28 -4.79
CA GLY A 31 4.59 0.21 -3.99
C GLY A 31 4.91 1.61 -3.44
N LYS A 32 3.89 2.34 -3.05
CA LYS A 32 4.02 3.69 -2.47
C LYS A 32 3.35 3.74 -1.12
N VAL A 33 3.94 4.51 -0.21
CA VAL A 33 3.35 4.83 1.09
C VAL A 33 3.38 6.33 1.28
N ILE A 34 2.23 6.90 1.63
CA ILE A 34 2.01 8.35 1.73
C ILE A 34 1.24 8.63 3.01
N ASP A 35 1.72 9.54 3.83
CA ASP A 35 0.98 10.08 4.97
C ASP A 35 0.27 11.37 4.53
N ILE A 36 -1.02 11.42 4.77
CA ILE A 36 -1.82 12.63 4.60
C ILE A 36 -2.36 13.07 5.96
N GLN A 37 -2.40 14.38 6.18
CA GLN A 37 -3.03 15.00 7.33
C GLN A 37 -4.13 15.92 6.86
N GLY A 38 -5.31 15.83 7.47
CA GLY A 38 -6.45 16.67 7.10
C GLY A 38 -7.44 16.81 8.25
N THR A 39 -8.36 17.76 8.08
CA THR A 39 -9.40 18.07 9.05
C THR A 39 -10.77 17.86 8.42
N PHE A 40 -11.65 17.15 9.14
CA PHE A 40 -13.05 16.98 8.75
C PHE A 40 -13.88 18.17 9.21
N THR A 41 -14.52 18.86 8.28
CA THR A 41 -15.32 20.04 8.54
C THR A 41 -16.67 19.96 7.83
N LEU A 42 -17.61 20.80 8.22
CA LEU A 42 -18.87 20.95 7.49
C LEU A 42 -18.62 21.44 6.04
N ASP A 43 -17.61 22.29 5.84
CA ASP A 43 -17.31 22.89 4.54
C ASP A 43 -16.80 21.86 3.52
N ASN A 44 -16.13 20.78 4.00
CA ASN A 44 -15.69 19.66 3.16
C ASN A 44 -16.61 18.42 3.27
N ASP A 45 -17.82 18.63 3.80
CA ASP A 45 -18.81 17.56 4.00
C ASP A 45 -18.27 16.38 4.82
N TYR A 46 -17.43 16.70 5.83
CA TYR A 46 -16.72 15.72 6.67
C TYR A 46 -15.98 14.66 5.86
N SER A 47 -15.33 15.10 4.77
CA SER A 47 -14.56 14.26 3.85
C SER A 47 -13.19 14.89 3.57
N ILE A 48 -12.16 14.04 3.53
CA ILE A 48 -10.79 14.39 3.15
C ILE A 48 -10.51 13.72 1.82
N PHE A 49 -10.19 14.51 0.80
CA PHE A 49 -9.94 14.02 -0.55
C PHE A 49 -8.45 14.17 -0.91
N TYR A 50 -7.84 13.10 -1.41
CA TYR A 50 -6.46 13.10 -1.87
C TYR A 50 -6.35 12.52 -3.27
N GLU A 51 -6.04 13.37 -4.25
CA GLU A 51 -5.75 12.98 -5.63
C GLU A 51 -4.29 12.53 -5.73
N PHE A 52 -4.05 11.37 -6.33
CA PHE A 52 -2.69 10.90 -6.58
C PHE A 52 -2.00 11.81 -7.57
N PRO A 53 -0.82 12.40 -7.22
CA PRO A 53 -0.10 13.22 -8.16
C PRO A 53 0.40 12.39 -9.34
N GLN A 54 0.58 13.00 -10.50
CA GLN A 54 1.04 12.34 -11.74
C GLN A 54 2.40 11.63 -11.60
N THR A 55 3.14 11.90 -10.54
CA THR A 55 4.39 11.22 -10.19
C THR A 55 4.18 9.84 -9.56
N ILE A 56 2.95 9.51 -9.19
CA ILE A 56 2.54 8.23 -8.63
C ILE A 56 1.63 7.55 -9.65
N GLU A 57 2.11 6.46 -10.22
CA GLU A 57 1.32 5.64 -11.12
C GLU A 57 0.57 4.59 -10.29
N VAL A 58 -0.75 4.57 -10.41
CA VAL A 58 -1.66 3.61 -9.76
C VAL A 58 -2.50 2.96 -10.85
N PHE A 59 -2.57 1.64 -10.84
CA PHE A 59 -3.35 0.86 -11.80
C PHE A 59 -4.66 0.39 -11.18
N GLU A 60 -5.67 0.14 -12.02
CA GLU A 60 -6.97 -0.41 -11.56
C GLU A 60 -6.85 -1.73 -10.80
N THR A 61 -5.75 -2.47 -11.03
CA THR A 61 -5.47 -3.76 -10.38
C THR A 61 -4.78 -3.61 -9.03
N ASP A 62 -4.27 -2.42 -8.71
CA ASP A 62 -3.56 -2.17 -7.47
C ASP A 62 -4.53 -2.10 -6.29
N VAL A 63 -4.05 -2.50 -5.13
CA VAL A 63 -4.80 -2.42 -3.88
C VAL A 63 -4.36 -1.18 -3.11
N VAL A 64 -5.32 -0.34 -2.75
CA VAL A 64 -5.09 0.81 -1.89
C VAL A 64 -5.60 0.51 -0.49
N LEU A 65 -4.70 0.51 0.49
CA LEU A 65 -5.01 0.36 1.91
C LEU A 65 -4.84 1.70 2.60
N VAL A 66 -5.75 2.02 3.52
CA VAL A 66 -5.68 3.23 4.32
C VAL A 66 -5.62 2.84 5.79
N TYR A 67 -4.64 3.38 6.50
CA TYR A 67 -4.48 3.22 7.94
C TYR A 67 -4.68 4.57 8.61
N MET A 68 -5.37 4.57 9.74
CA MET A 68 -5.53 5.75 10.57
C MET A 68 -4.51 5.72 11.71
N LEU A 69 -3.81 6.83 11.96
CA LEU A 69 -3.04 7.00 13.18
C LEU A 69 -4.03 7.10 14.34
N TRP A 70 -4.13 6.02 15.10
CA TRP A 70 -5.15 5.89 16.14
C TRP A 70 -4.72 6.53 17.45
N ASP A 71 -3.47 6.38 17.79
CA ASP A 71 -2.89 6.85 19.05
C ASP A 71 -1.36 6.85 18.94
N VAL A 72 -0.72 7.49 19.89
CA VAL A 72 0.74 7.50 20.04
C VAL A 72 1.07 7.06 21.45
N THR A 73 1.97 6.12 21.60
CA THR A 73 2.47 5.64 22.90
C THR A 73 3.98 5.80 22.99
N GLU A 74 4.55 5.43 24.12
CA GLU A 74 6.00 5.41 24.32
C GLU A 74 6.48 3.97 24.51
N ASP A 75 7.65 3.66 23.96
CA ASP A 75 8.35 2.41 24.22
C ASP A 75 9.06 2.41 25.59
N SER A 76 9.76 1.33 25.90
CA SER A 76 10.51 1.18 27.16
C SER A 76 11.67 2.17 27.34
N ASN A 77 12.08 2.86 26.25
CA ASN A 77 13.15 3.86 26.24
C ASN A 77 12.59 5.30 26.27
N GLY A 78 11.24 5.45 26.25
CA GLY A 78 10.57 6.75 26.16
C GLY A 78 10.51 7.31 24.75
N GLU A 79 10.74 6.48 23.72
CA GLU A 79 10.59 6.90 22.34
C GLU A 79 9.12 6.76 21.89
N SER A 80 8.66 7.73 21.09
CA SER A 80 7.29 7.77 20.57
C SER A 80 7.06 6.64 19.58
N VAL A 81 5.94 5.92 19.74
CA VAL A 81 5.51 4.81 18.88
C VAL A 81 4.09 5.05 18.41
N ASP A 82 3.92 5.11 17.10
CA ASP A 82 2.63 5.29 16.44
C ASP A 82 1.81 4.00 16.45
N ILE A 83 0.52 4.14 16.81
CA ILE A 83 -0.44 3.04 16.75
C ILE A 83 -1.33 3.24 15.53
N TRP A 84 -1.11 2.42 14.51
CA TRP A 84 -1.87 2.44 13.26
C TRP A 84 -2.98 1.39 13.26
N ARG A 85 -4.14 1.74 12.71
CA ARG A 85 -5.25 0.81 12.48
C ARG A 85 -5.69 0.85 11.03
N LEU A 86 -5.84 -0.32 10.41
CA LEU A 86 -6.41 -0.45 9.08
C LEU A 86 -7.87 -0.01 9.08
N MET A 87 -8.25 0.86 8.14
CA MET A 87 -9.62 1.33 7.98
C MET A 87 -10.52 0.26 7.33
N PRO A 88 -11.85 0.31 7.54
CA PRO A 88 -12.59 1.29 8.32
C PRO A 88 -12.44 1.10 9.84
N GLN A 89 -12.58 2.20 10.61
CA GLN A 89 -12.53 2.17 12.07
C GLN A 89 -13.77 2.84 12.68
N THR A 90 -14.24 2.29 13.80
CA THR A 90 -15.39 2.82 14.52
C THR A 90 -15.00 3.25 15.92
N ARG A 91 -15.42 4.45 16.31
CA ARG A 91 -15.38 4.94 17.70
C ARG A 91 -16.78 4.87 18.30
N ILE A 92 -16.84 4.45 19.56
CA ILE A 92 -18.08 4.50 20.35
C ILE A 92 -17.97 5.76 21.21
N LEU A 93 -18.82 6.74 20.90
CA LEU A 93 -18.88 8.03 21.60
C LEU A 93 -20.16 8.08 22.46
N ASP A 94 -20.24 9.05 23.37
CA ASP A 94 -21.43 9.22 24.23
C ASP A 94 -22.71 9.50 23.41
N GLN A 95 -22.58 10.18 22.26
CA GLN A 95 -23.67 10.52 21.35
C GLN A 95 -24.03 9.42 20.34
N GLY A 96 -23.20 8.39 20.18
CA GLY A 96 -23.45 7.30 19.22
C GLY A 96 -22.20 6.73 18.59
N LEU A 97 -22.35 6.12 17.41
CA LEU A 97 -21.28 5.50 16.67
C LEU A 97 -20.74 6.45 15.61
N LEU A 98 -19.43 6.66 15.63
CA LEU A 98 -18.68 7.37 14.59
C LEU A 98 -17.82 6.38 13.83
N GLN A 99 -17.98 6.33 12.51
CA GLN A 99 -17.15 5.49 11.63
C GLN A 99 -16.29 6.36 10.73
N TYR A 100 -14.98 6.08 10.70
CA TYR A 100 -14.04 6.56 9.71
C TYR A 100 -14.01 5.55 8.58
N ASN A 101 -14.41 5.97 7.38
CA ASN A 101 -14.52 5.14 6.20
C ASN A 101 -13.68 5.68 5.05
N TYR A 102 -13.45 4.88 4.01
CA TYR A 102 -12.79 5.36 2.81
C TYR A 102 -13.23 4.62 1.56
N ASP A 103 -13.19 5.35 0.45
CA ASP A 103 -13.30 4.85 -0.91
C ASP A 103 -12.02 5.19 -1.67
N TYR A 104 -11.72 4.43 -2.70
CA TYR A 104 -10.61 4.76 -3.58
C TYR A 104 -10.88 4.40 -5.03
N THR A 105 -10.23 5.13 -5.91
CA THR A 105 -10.06 4.78 -7.32
C THR A 105 -8.57 4.70 -7.64
N PHE A 106 -8.19 4.43 -8.88
CA PHE A 106 -6.79 4.53 -9.27
C PHE A 106 -6.31 6.00 -9.46
N PHE A 107 -7.18 6.98 -9.25
CA PHE A 107 -6.86 8.40 -9.28
C PHE A 107 -6.77 9.05 -7.90
N ASP A 108 -7.51 8.53 -6.93
CA ASP A 108 -7.75 9.22 -5.67
C ASP A 108 -8.16 8.31 -4.52
N VAL A 109 -8.13 8.89 -3.32
CA VAL A 109 -8.68 8.34 -2.08
C VAL A 109 -9.59 9.40 -1.46
N SER A 110 -10.79 8.99 -1.06
CA SER A 110 -11.71 9.79 -0.26
C SER A 110 -11.89 9.14 1.10
N ILE A 111 -11.60 9.88 2.18
CA ILE A 111 -11.78 9.44 3.56
C ILE A 111 -12.92 10.27 4.15
N PHE A 112 -13.92 9.63 4.74
CA PHE A 112 -15.13 10.33 5.18
C PHE A 112 -15.68 9.76 6.48
N LEU A 113 -16.49 10.57 7.15
CA LEU A 113 -17.15 10.21 8.40
C LEU A 113 -18.60 9.78 8.15
N GLU A 114 -19.01 8.70 8.83
CA GLU A 114 -20.39 8.28 8.94
C GLU A 114 -20.78 8.15 10.40
N SER A 115 -22.00 8.53 10.76
CA SER A 115 -22.51 8.43 12.12
C SER A 115 -24.02 8.22 12.17
N ASP A 116 -24.52 7.76 13.31
CA ASP A 116 -25.94 7.70 13.65
C ASP A 116 -26.42 8.95 14.42
N PHE A 117 -25.58 9.97 14.50
CA PHE A 117 -25.84 11.27 15.15
C PHE A 117 -25.34 12.43 14.27
N ASP A 118 -25.62 13.66 14.67
CA ASP A 118 -25.21 14.88 13.95
C ASP A 118 -23.69 15.11 14.09
N LEU A 119 -22.96 15.02 12.95
CA LEU A 119 -21.51 15.20 12.89
C LEU A 119 -21.05 16.58 13.38
N SER A 120 -21.90 17.60 13.36
CA SER A 120 -21.58 18.94 13.88
C SER A 120 -21.34 18.96 15.39
N THR A 121 -21.67 17.90 16.10
CA THR A 121 -21.47 17.75 17.55
C THR A 121 -20.13 17.09 17.91
N LEU A 122 -19.33 16.72 16.91
CA LEU A 122 -18.00 16.12 17.13
C LEU A 122 -17.05 17.09 17.82
N GLN A 123 -16.14 16.53 18.58
CA GLN A 123 -15.08 17.29 19.22
C GLN A 123 -13.84 17.39 18.31
N PRO A 124 -13.00 18.43 18.45
CA PRO A 124 -11.79 18.59 17.63
C PRO A 124 -10.87 17.36 17.62
N GLY A 125 -10.83 16.59 18.70
CA GLY A 125 -10.02 15.37 18.76
C GLY A 125 -10.49 14.26 17.81
N ASP A 126 -11.73 14.34 17.31
CA ASP A 126 -12.27 13.38 16.34
C ASP A 126 -12.21 13.89 14.89
N THR A 127 -11.98 15.20 14.71
CA THR A 127 -12.06 15.86 13.40
C THR A 127 -10.76 16.51 12.94
N ASP A 128 -10.02 17.15 13.85
CA ASP A 128 -8.92 18.04 13.50
C ASP A 128 -7.61 17.26 13.35
N ASP A 129 -6.82 17.64 12.35
CA ASP A 129 -5.46 17.16 12.13
C ASP A 129 -5.31 15.62 12.11
N GLN A 130 -6.35 14.93 11.63
CA GLN A 130 -6.32 13.48 11.54
C GLN A 130 -5.27 13.02 10.53
N VAL A 131 -4.48 12.00 10.88
CA VAL A 131 -3.39 11.49 10.06
C VAL A 131 -3.76 10.11 9.53
N PHE A 132 -3.59 9.94 8.22
CA PHE A 132 -3.83 8.67 7.53
C PHE A 132 -2.61 8.28 6.71
N ARG A 133 -2.30 7.00 6.71
CA ARG A 133 -1.25 6.40 5.89
C ARG A 133 -1.89 5.59 4.77
N ILE A 134 -1.65 6.01 3.53
CA ILE A 134 -2.11 5.35 2.32
C ILE A 134 -0.99 4.46 1.81
N ALA A 135 -1.25 3.17 1.66
CA ALA A 135 -0.32 2.21 1.07
C ALA A 135 -0.91 1.68 -0.24
N ILE A 136 -0.18 1.88 -1.33
CA ILE A 136 -0.53 1.39 -2.67
C ILE A 136 0.28 0.12 -2.93
N LEU A 137 -0.40 -1.01 -3.05
CA LEU A 137 0.20 -2.32 -3.29
C LEU A 137 -0.04 -2.74 -4.73
N PRO A 138 1.00 -2.94 -5.53
CA PRO A 138 0.86 -3.54 -6.84
C PRO A 138 0.17 -4.92 -6.78
N ALA A 139 -0.63 -5.25 -7.80
CA ALA A 139 -1.40 -6.49 -7.83
C ALA A 139 -0.54 -7.75 -7.59
N GLU A 140 0.68 -7.75 -8.12
CA GLU A 140 1.63 -8.86 -7.95
C GLU A 140 2.14 -8.98 -6.51
N SER A 141 2.13 -7.89 -5.75
CA SER A 141 2.54 -7.88 -4.33
C SER A 141 1.50 -8.51 -3.41
N THR A 142 0.26 -8.67 -3.88
CA THR A 142 -0.83 -9.26 -3.09
C THR A 142 -0.87 -10.79 -3.15
N THR A 143 0.00 -11.41 -3.96
CA THR A 143 0.12 -12.86 -4.08
C THR A 143 0.95 -13.43 -2.94
N GLY A 144 0.30 -13.84 -1.85
CA GLY A 144 0.98 -14.47 -0.71
C GLY A 144 0.26 -14.29 0.63
N LYS A 145 0.98 -14.52 1.72
CA LYS A 145 0.47 -14.38 3.09
C LYS A 145 0.83 -13.02 3.70
N LEU A 146 0.63 -11.92 2.94
CA LEU A 146 0.87 -10.58 3.48
C LEU A 146 -0.20 -10.25 4.52
N ASP A 147 0.22 -9.91 5.74
CA ASP A 147 -0.68 -9.38 6.76
C ASP A 147 -0.94 -7.90 6.50
N THR A 148 -2.03 -7.62 5.79
CA THR A 148 -2.45 -6.25 5.46
C THR A 148 -3.03 -5.48 6.64
N SER A 149 -3.33 -6.13 7.77
CA SER A 149 -3.78 -5.45 8.99
C SER A 149 -2.63 -4.75 9.72
N ASN A 150 -1.39 -5.13 9.42
CA ASN A 150 -0.18 -4.59 10.04
C ASN A 150 0.62 -3.74 9.04
N ILE A 151 0.62 -2.42 9.25
CA ILE A 151 1.33 -1.49 8.35
C ILE A 151 2.84 -1.79 8.26
N ASN A 152 3.47 -2.22 9.34
CA ASN A 152 4.89 -2.56 9.30
C ASN A 152 5.17 -3.78 8.41
N SER A 153 4.26 -4.77 8.38
CA SER A 153 4.33 -5.89 7.44
C SER A 153 4.21 -5.42 5.99
N VAL A 154 3.29 -4.48 5.72
CA VAL A 154 3.09 -3.90 4.40
C VAL A 154 4.32 -3.10 3.96
N MET A 155 4.82 -2.19 4.80
CA MET A 155 6.00 -1.39 4.50
C MET A 155 7.24 -2.26 4.26
N SER A 156 7.46 -3.27 5.12
CA SER A 156 8.56 -4.22 4.94
C SER A 156 8.46 -5.01 3.64
N HIS A 157 7.24 -5.43 3.26
CA HIS A 157 6.99 -6.12 2.00
C HIS A 157 7.26 -5.24 0.78
N LEU A 158 6.92 -3.95 0.85
CA LEU A 158 7.21 -2.97 -0.19
C LEU A 158 8.68 -2.50 -0.19
N GLY A 159 9.45 -2.84 0.84
CA GLY A 159 10.84 -2.36 1.02
C GLY A 159 10.92 -0.86 1.30
N ILE A 160 9.88 -0.27 1.90
CA ILE A 160 9.79 1.16 2.21
C ILE A 160 10.08 1.36 3.70
N THR A 161 10.97 2.30 3.99
CA THR A 161 11.29 2.74 5.36
C THR A 161 10.49 3.99 5.74
N GLU A 162 10.39 4.29 7.04
CA GLU A 162 9.63 5.44 7.54
C GLU A 162 10.15 6.78 6.97
N ASP A 163 11.45 6.89 6.71
CA ASP A 163 12.08 8.08 6.14
C ASP A 163 11.70 8.32 4.66
N GLU A 164 11.23 7.28 3.97
CA GLU A 164 10.81 7.34 2.56
C GLU A 164 9.31 7.64 2.40
N VAL A 165 8.55 7.68 3.51
CA VAL A 165 7.13 8.00 3.48
C VAL A 165 6.94 9.48 3.17
N GLN A 166 6.24 9.77 2.08
CA GLN A 166 5.90 11.14 1.70
C GLN A 166 4.83 11.67 2.66
N LYS A 167 5.01 12.88 3.21
CA LYS A 167 4.05 13.55 4.12
C LYS A 167 3.40 14.73 3.42
N VAL A 168 2.07 14.78 3.46
CA VAL A 168 1.24 15.81 2.80
C VAL A 168 0.22 16.34 3.80
N THR A 169 0.15 17.66 3.98
CA THR A 169 -0.91 18.32 4.74
C THR A 169 -1.94 18.90 3.77
N LEU A 170 -3.19 18.49 3.91
CA LEU A 170 -4.30 18.96 3.11
C LEU A 170 -4.98 20.15 3.80
N GLN A 171 -5.37 21.14 3.01
CA GLN A 171 -6.03 22.36 3.49
C GLN A 171 -7.54 22.28 3.35
#